data_a64b5d4b91dab953ddcdd58220091199
#
_entry.id   a64b5d4b91dab953ddcdd58220091199
#
_cell.length_a   1.000
_cell.length_b   1.000
_cell.length_c   1.000
_cell.angle_alpha   90.00
_cell.angle_beta   90.00
_cell.angle_gamma   90.00
#
_symmetry.space_group_name_H-M   'P 1'
#
loop_
_entity.id
_entity.type
_entity.pdbx_description
1 polymer ?
#
loop_
_entity_poly.entity_id
_entity_poly.type
_entity_poly.pdbx_seq_one_letter_code
_entity_poly.pdbx_strand_id
1 'polypeptide(L)'
;MIRTFETHQIRKSKELSSSLWNFRTLKEGCKDKTIQVMVPGCWETYPDTLTYRGKAVYSKEFEARGNIRLEFKGVSHTAEVYVDGEKVASHYNAYTGFEAMVKDLEPGMHTLEVIADNSFGQESALHVDNDYQSYGGITRGVVLEELKDVYIQWIHFTPYCKNGVWMGKADVSIRNISHSCFSGEIKLALNDKQPEENQNRAELLGSAEIYLEAGKTEVVSFKDIRCDGVNAWSPENPLLYYITGTIADENGVAIDDLIDRMGFREVKISGKDILLNGEKLLVKGFCRHEDHPQFGCAIPFAAIQSDLMLIKDLGANSIRTVHYPNDELMLDLCDEQGILVWEENHARGLEEEAMRNPNFERQCEDCIREMITAHFNHPSIYIWGILNECASETDYGKECYTAQYDLIKELDPSRPRSSASCKFKTDICLGLPEVVSYNIYPKWYHDTPVAEYLDDLYQWVQTETEGAGKPFLVTEIGAGAIYGYRHPSKVKWSEEYQADALAEQIEAVLAQEGCSGIYIWQFCDGRVCDGWFEKRPRTMNNKGVVDEYRRPKLSYEVVKELFRNR
;
A
#
# COMPACT_ATOMS: atom_id res chain seq x y z
N MET A 1 -13.62 11.18 -2.78
CA MET A 1 -13.68 9.84 -3.44
C MET A 1 -12.74 8.92 -2.69
N ILE A 2 -13.25 7.81 -2.20
CA ILE A 2 -12.52 6.85 -1.35
C ILE A 2 -12.07 5.63 -2.18
N ARG A 3 -12.92 5.16 -3.07
CA ARG A 3 -12.68 4.11 -4.07
C ARG A 3 -13.12 4.60 -5.44
N THR A 4 -12.68 3.98 -6.52
CA THR A 4 -13.12 4.32 -7.88
C THR A 4 -14.44 3.66 -8.27
N PHE A 5 -15.03 2.88 -7.36
CA PHE A 5 -16.29 2.17 -7.54
C PHE A 5 -17.13 2.17 -6.26
N GLU A 6 -18.42 1.87 -6.40
CA GLU A 6 -19.35 1.75 -5.26
C GLU A 6 -19.16 0.41 -4.57
N THR A 7 -18.99 0.42 -3.25
CA THR A 7 -18.74 -0.78 -2.43
C THR A 7 -20.03 -1.41 -1.88
N HIS A 8 -21.15 -0.73 -1.96
CA HIS A 8 -22.44 -1.19 -1.43
C HIS A 8 -23.62 -0.68 -2.25
N GLN A 9 -24.70 -1.45 -2.28
CA GLN A 9 -26.02 -1.03 -2.76
C GLN A 9 -27.07 -1.07 -1.65
N ILE A 10 -26.91 -1.97 -0.67
CA ILE A 10 -27.85 -2.18 0.44
C ILE A 10 -27.36 -1.46 1.70
N ARG A 11 -26.08 -1.65 2.04
CA ARG A 11 -25.47 -0.94 3.18
C ARG A 11 -25.35 0.54 2.86
N LYS A 12 -25.87 1.37 3.76
CA LYS A 12 -25.73 2.82 3.60
C LYS A 12 -24.36 3.27 4.05
N SER A 13 -23.67 3.97 3.18
CA SER A 13 -22.39 4.59 3.45
C SER A 13 -22.41 6.08 3.13
N LYS A 14 -21.61 6.86 3.87
CA LYS A 14 -21.45 8.29 3.67
C LYS A 14 -20.00 8.69 3.90
N GLU A 15 -19.40 9.33 2.93
CA GLU A 15 -18.08 9.95 3.12
C GLU A 15 -18.17 11.14 4.08
N LEU A 16 -17.41 11.11 5.17
CA LEU A 16 -17.26 12.23 6.11
C LEU A 16 -16.05 13.10 5.77
N SER A 17 -15.08 12.56 5.07
CA SER A 17 -13.95 13.30 4.47
C SER A 17 -14.42 14.16 3.28
N SER A 18 -13.48 14.75 2.54
CA SER A 18 -13.75 15.73 1.46
C SER A 18 -14.55 16.94 1.94
N SER A 19 -14.30 17.34 3.20
CA SER A 19 -15.03 18.42 3.88
C SER A 19 -14.18 19.09 4.95
N LEU A 20 -14.65 20.23 5.45
CA LEU A 20 -13.98 20.97 6.53
C LEU A 20 -14.28 20.31 7.88
N TRP A 21 -13.22 20.17 8.69
CA TRP A 21 -13.25 19.73 10.08
C TRP A 21 -12.64 20.81 10.97
N ASN A 22 -13.10 20.92 12.22
CA ASN A 22 -12.42 21.74 13.21
C ASN A 22 -11.10 21.07 13.58
N PHE A 23 -10.04 21.86 13.71
CA PHE A 23 -8.69 21.40 13.99
C PHE A 23 -8.02 22.29 15.03
N ARG A 24 -7.34 21.70 16.00
CA ARG A 24 -6.47 22.39 16.95
C ARG A 24 -5.28 21.52 17.33
N THR A 25 -4.12 22.12 17.45
CA THR A 25 -2.95 21.44 18.04
C THR A 25 -3.04 21.41 19.55
N LEU A 26 -2.41 20.42 20.19
CA LEU A 26 -2.25 20.37 21.65
C LEU A 26 -0.92 20.99 22.12
N LYS A 27 -0.25 21.75 21.27
CA LYS A 27 0.97 22.51 21.58
C LYS A 27 0.70 23.51 22.69
N GLU A 28 1.61 23.60 23.68
CA GLU A 28 1.53 24.62 24.73
C GLU A 28 1.47 26.03 24.12
N GLY A 29 0.58 26.86 24.62
CA GLY A 29 0.34 28.22 24.13
C GLY A 29 -0.52 28.35 22.88
N CYS A 30 -0.90 27.24 22.21
CA CYS A 30 -1.76 27.24 21.02
C CYS A 30 -3.05 26.45 21.17
N LYS A 31 -3.34 25.93 22.36
CA LYS A 31 -4.46 25.00 22.63
C LYS A 31 -5.85 25.57 22.34
N ASP A 32 -6.01 26.88 22.39
CA ASP A 32 -7.31 27.56 22.23
C ASP A 32 -7.58 28.01 20.79
N LYS A 33 -6.61 27.86 19.87
CA LYS A 33 -6.77 28.25 18.47
C LYS A 33 -7.37 27.10 17.67
N THR A 34 -8.66 27.14 17.43
CA THR A 34 -9.35 26.23 16.51
C THR A 34 -9.45 26.88 15.14
N ILE A 35 -9.07 26.14 14.09
CA ILE A 35 -9.24 26.51 12.69
C ILE A 35 -10.02 25.44 11.96
N GLN A 36 -10.48 25.73 10.75
CA GLN A 36 -11.06 24.71 9.87
C GLN A 36 -10.03 24.25 8.85
N VAL A 37 -9.91 22.93 8.69
CA VAL A 37 -8.99 22.28 7.76
C VAL A 37 -9.73 21.28 6.89
N MET A 38 -9.21 21.04 5.70
CA MET A 38 -9.68 19.94 4.84
C MET A 38 -9.25 18.59 5.42
N VAL A 39 -10.14 17.61 5.36
CA VAL A 39 -9.84 16.19 5.54
C VAL A 39 -10.25 15.45 4.25
N PRO A 40 -9.36 14.62 3.63
CA PRO A 40 -7.98 14.33 4.04
C PRO A 40 -7.05 15.55 3.98
N GLY A 41 -6.01 15.53 4.83
CA GLY A 41 -5.01 16.59 4.84
C GLY A 41 -3.89 16.36 5.85
N CYS A 42 -2.74 16.99 5.59
CA CYS A 42 -1.59 16.97 6.49
C CYS A 42 -1.45 18.36 7.15
N TRP A 43 -1.25 18.39 8.46
CA TRP A 43 -1.11 19.70 9.12
C TRP A 43 0.20 20.44 8.78
N GLU A 44 1.23 19.74 8.29
CA GLU A 44 2.47 20.36 7.81
C GLU A 44 2.28 21.17 6.51
N THR A 45 1.08 21.18 5.94
CA THR A 45 0.73 22.06 4.81
C THR A 45 0.22 23.43 5.24
N TYR A 46 0.00 23.66 6.55
CA TYR A 46 -0.46 24.94 7.10
C TYR A 46 0.69 25.74 7.73
N PRO A 47 0.74 27.07 7.58
CA PRO A 47 1.88 27.89 8.01
C PRO A 47 2.25 27.75 9.48
N ASP A 48 1.27 27.65 10.38
CA ASP A 48 1.50 27.58 11.84
C ASP A 48 1.99 26.18 12.29
N THR A 49 1.94 25.16 11.41
CA THR A 49 2.19 23.75 11.74
C THR A 49 3.20 23.07 10.80
N LEU A 50 3.91 23.82 9.95
CA LEU A 50 4.88 23.31 8.95
C LEU A 50 5.92 22.33 9.51
N THR A 51 6.31 22.50 10.77
CA THR A 51 7.29 21.64 11.46
C THR A 51 6.72 21.09 12.77
N TYR A 52 5.39 21.14 12.94
CA TYR A 52 4.75 20.65 14.15
C TYR A 52 4.79 19.13 14.21
N ARG A 53 5.34 18.60 15.28
CA ARG A 53 5.28 17.19 15.65
C ARG A 53 4.67 17.06 17.03
N GLY A 54 3.62 16.25 17.15
CA GLY A 54 2.87 16.13 18.39
C GLY A 54 1.40 15.77 18.17
N LYS A 55 0.57 16.08 19.15
CA LYS A 55 -0.87 15.74 19.15
C LYS A 55 -1.73 16.88 18.62
N ALA A 56 -2.70 16.52 17.79
CA ALA A 56 -3.74 17.43 17.33
C ALA A 56 -5.12 16.79 17.44
N VAL A 57 -6.15 17.60 17.60
CA VAL A 57 -7.55 17.18 17.69
C VAL A 57 -8.29 17.64 16.44
N TYR A 58 -8.91 16.72 15.77
CA TYR A 58 -9.91 16.96 14.72
C TYR A 58 -11.30 16.74 15.30
N SER A 59 -12.28 17.58 14.94
CA SER A 59 -13.67 17.33 15.32
C SER A 59 -14.66 17.68 14.22
N LYS A 60 -15.74 16.89 14.18
CA LYS A 60 -16.83 17.05 13.22
C LYS A 60 -18.15 16.58 13.82
N GLU A 61 -19.22 17.31 13.53
CA GLU A 61 -20.57 16.87 13.78
C GLU A 61 -21.08 15.99 12.62
N PHE A 62 -21.81 14.93 12.93
CA PHE A 62 -22.43 14.05 11.96
C PHE A 62 -23.79 13.54 12.47
N GLU A 63 -24.70 13.27 11.56
CA GLU A 63 -26.00 12.68 11.86
C GLU A 63 -25.93 11.16 11.68
N ALA A 64 -26.37 10.41 12.71
CA ALA A 64 -26.41 8.96 12.67
C ALA A 64 -27.45 8.39 13.67
N ARG A 65 -27.64 7.05 13.60
CA ARG A 65 -28.50 6.27 14.51
C ARG A 65 -28.15 4.78 14.44
N GLY A 66 -28.49 4.06 15.50
CA GLY A 66 -28.35 2.60 15.57
C GLY A 66 -26.88 2.16 15.57
N ASN A 67 -26.58 1.08 14.88
CA ASN A 67 -25.22 0.57 14.78
C ASN A 67 -24.49 1.26 13.63
N ILE A 68 -23.31 1.82 13.91
CA ILE A 68 -22.47 2.46 12.91
C ILE A 68 -21.06 1.92 12.95
N ARG A 69 -20.40 1.96 11.79
CA ARG A 69 -18.96 1.78 11.64
C ARG A 69 -18.37 3.07 11.05
N LEU A 70 -17.37 3.59 11.72
CA LEU A 70 -16.52 4.65 11.17
C LEU A 70 -15.24 3.99 10.67
N GLU A 71 -15.01 4.02 9.38
CA GLU A 71 -13.79 3.50 8.76
C GLU A 71 -12.85 4.65 8.44
N PHE A 72 -11.63 4.58 8.98
CA PHE A 72 -10.55 5.51 8.71
C PHE A 72 -9.54 4.82 7.79
N LYS A 73 -9.30 5.36 6.61
CA LYS A 73 -8.33 4.78 5.64
C LYS A 73 -6.88 5.11 6.00
N GLY A 74 -6.63 6.13 6.81
CA GLY A 74 -5.32 6.47 7.34
C GLY A 74 -5.31 7.70 8.24
N VAL A 75 -4.75 7.54 9.45
CA VAL A 75 -4.51 8.63 10.42
C VAL A 75 -3.06 8.54 10.88
N SER A 76 -2.31 9.58 10.71
CA SER A 76 -0.86 9.54 10.92
C SER A 76 -0.44 10.09 12.28
N HIS A 77 0.29 9.26 13.08
CA HIS A 77 0.46 7.80 12.93
C HIS A 77 -0.24 7.03 14.05
N THR A 78 -0.59 7.71 15.16
CA THR A 78 -1.37 7.12 16.26
C THR A 78 -2.70 7.87 16.35
N ALA A 79 -3.79 7.14 16.48
CA ALA A 79 -5.13 7.69 16.55
C ALA A 79 -5.85 7.25 17.82
N GLU A 80 -6.60 8.16 18.42
CA GLU A 80 -7.66 7.86 19.38
C GLU A 80 -8.96 8.48 18.87
N VAL A 81 -10.02 7.69 18.80
CA VAL A 81 -11.32 8.10 18.26
C VAL A 81 -12.35 8.15 19.39
N TYR A 82 -13.11 9.23 19.43
CA TYR A 82 -14.18 9.47 20.42
C TYR A 82 -15.47 9.83 19.68
N VAL A 83 -16.58 9.28 20.16
CA VAL A 83 -17.94 9.68 19.75
C VAL A 83 -18.67 10.14 20.99
N ASP A 84 -19.19 11.37 20.99
CA ASP A 84 -19.88 12.03 22.12
C ASP A 84 -19.06 11.99 23.42
N GLY A 85 -17.72 12.09 23.30
CA GLY A 85 -16.78 12.06 24.41
C GLY A 85 -16.38 10.66 24.91
N GLU A 86 -16.99 9.59 24.42
CA GLU A 86 -16.63 8.22 24.75
C GLU A 86 -15.58 7.67 23.75
N LYS A 87 -14.48 7.07 24.27
CA LYS A 87 -13.45 6.47 23.43
C LYS A 87 -13.96 5.18 22.78
N VAL A 88 -13.99 5.14 21.45
CA VAL A 88 -14.53 4.01 20.67
C VAL A 88 -13.45 3.21 19.93
N ALA A 89 -12.30 3.81 19.65
CA ALA A 89 -11.17 3.10 19.01
C ALA A 89 -9.82 3.75 19.32
N SER A 90 -8.75 2.98 19.12
CA SER A 90 -7.38 3.48 19.00
C SER A 90 -6.63 2.63 17.97
N HIS A 91 -5.68 3.24 17.26
CA HIS A 91 -4.93 2.60 16.22
C HIS A 91 -3.51 3.15 16.13
N TYR A 92 -2.58 2.34 15.67
CA TYR A 92 -1.21 2.73 15.32
C TYR A 92 -0.90 2.24 13.91
N ASN A 93 -0.59 3.07 13.06
CA ASN A 93 0.09 3.09 11.78
C ASN A 93 -0.56 4.15 10.87
N ALA A 94 0.27 4.97 10.23
CA ALA A 94 -0.20 6.05 9.34
C ALA A 94 -0.87 5.55 8.05
N TYR A 95 -0.51 4.32 7.62
CA TYR A 95 -0.68 3.85 6.25
C TYR A 95 -1.65 2.68 6.11
N THR A 96 -2.20 2.21 7.22
CA THR A 96 -3.25 1.18 7.22
C THR A 96 -4.56 1.73 7.75
N GLY A 97 -5.66 1.17 7.28
CA GLY A 97 -7.00 1.54 7.71
C GLY A 97 -7.41 0.82 9.00
N PHE A 98 -8.35 1.42 9.72
CA PHE A 98 -8.95 0.83 10.90
C PHE A 98 -10.42 1.24 11.06
N GLU A 99 -11.14 0.55 11.92
CA GLU A 99 -12.54 0.82 12.17
C GLU A 99 -12.83 1.20 13.62
N ALA A 100 -13.84 2.05 13.83
CA ALA A 100 -14.44 2.34 15.11
C ALA A 100 -15.94 1.98 15.06
N MET A 101 -16.36 1.06 15.93
CA MET A 101 -17.72 0.57 16.01
C MET A 101 -18.47 1.27 17.15
N VAL A 102 -19.65 1.81 16.86
CA VAL A 102 -20.58 2.33 17.87
C VAL A 102 -21.93 1.63 17.71
N LYS A 103 -22.46 1.08 18.80
CA LYS A 103 -23.74 0.37 18.81
C LYS A 103 -24.83 1.21 19.48
N ASP A 104 -26.06 0.95 19.05
CA ASP A 104 -27.28 1.48 19.66
C ASP A 104 -27.28 3.02 19.80
N LEU A 105 -26.68 3.71 18.82
CA LEU A 105 -26.61 5.16 18.82
C LEU A 105 -28.02 5.77 18.69
N GLU A 106 -28.38 6.69 19.58
CA GLU A 106 -29.66 7.38 19.52
C GLU A 106 -29.77 8.22 18.23
N PRO A 107 -30.95 8.34 17.62
CA PRO A 107 -31.09 9.16 16.41
C PRO A 107 -30.80 10.63 16.70
N GLY A 108 -29.86 11.23 15.97
CA GLY A 108 -29.52 12.64 16.12
C GLY A 108 -28.17 13.05 15.60
N MET A 109 -27.77 14.25 16.04
CA MET A 109 -26.45 14.81 15.78
C MET A 109 -25.46 14.32 16.85
N HIS A 110 -24.31 13.86 16.42
CA HIS A 110 -23.24 13.32 17.25
C HIS A 110 -21.94 14.05 16.97
N THR A 111 -21.03 14.06 17.92
CA THR A 111 -19.71 14.65 17.79
C THR A 111 -18.65 13.57 17.64
N LEU A 112 -17.94 13.59 16.53
CA LEU A 112 -16.74 12.80 16.30
C LEU A 112 -15.51 13.62 16.66
N GLU A 113 -14.64 13.11 17.55
CA GLU A 113 -13.31 13.65 17.80
C GLU A 113 -12.24 12.60 17.50
N VAL A 114 -11.18 13.03 16.83
CA VAL A 114 -10.00 12.21 16.50
C VAL A 114 -8.76 12.92 17.02
N ILE A 115 -8.05 12.29 17.95
CA ILE A 115 -6.75 12.75 18.41
C ILE A 115 -5.70 12.01 17.57
N ALA A 116 -5.01 12.74 16.71
CA ALA A 116 -3.88 12.21 15.93
C ALA A 116 -2.56 12.65 16.57
N ASP A 117 -1.56 11.74 16.60
CA ASP A 117 -0.22 11.99 17.14
C ASP A 117 0.84 11.48 16.18
N ASN A 118 1.76 12.36 15.73
CA ASN A 118 2.90 11.97 14.90
C ASN A 118 4.25 12.07 15.64
N SER A 119 4.25 12.01 16.96
CA SER A 119 5.46 12.04 17.78
C SER A 119 6.29 10.76 17.64
N PHE A 120 7.56 10.88 17.36
CA PHE A 120 8.48 9.74 17.44
C PHE A 120 8.77 9.38 18.90
N GLY A 121 8.99 8.10 19.18
CA GLY A 121 9.28 7.63 20.53
C GLY A 121 9.16 6.11 20.68
N GLN A 122 9.22 5.64 21.92
CA GLN A 122 9.19 4.20 22.22
C GLN A 122 7.88 3.51 21.76
N GLU A 123 6.76 4.23 21.78
CA GLU A 123 5.45 3.71 21.34
C GLU A 123 5.33 3.63 19.81
N SER A 124 6.29 4.18 19.08
CA SER A 124 6.32 4.28 17.62
C SER A 124 7.56 3.57 17.07
N ALA A 125 7.51 2.25 16.95
CA ALA A 125 8.66 1.47 16.49
C ALA A 125 8.91 1.58 14.97
N LEU A 126 7.86 1.82 14.17
CA LEU A 126 7.97 1.86 12.72
C LEU A 126 8.11 3.29 12.17
N HIS A 127 7.51 4.29 12.85
CA HIS A 127 7.66 5.69 12.47
C HIS A 127 8.85 6.28 13.20
N VAL A 128 9.91 6.52 12.45
CA VAL A 128 11.17 7.08 12.94
C VAL A 128 11.61 8.21 12.01
N ASP A 129 12.63 8.98 12.41
CA ASP A 129 13.22 10.02 11.59
C ASP A 129 13.90 9.41 10.35
N ASN A 130 13.45 9.79 9.15
CA ASN A 130 13.85 9.18 7.88
C ASN A 130 14.14 10.20 6.78
N ASP A 131 14.72 9.73 5.65
CA ASP A 131 14.92 10.55 4.45
C ASP A 131 13.67 10.66 3.56
N TYR A 132 12.50 10.49 4.16
CA TYR A 132 11.18 10.89 3.69
C TYR A 132 10.38 11.47 4.86
N GLN A 133 9.39 12.32 4.56
CA GLN A 133 8.62 13.00 5.61
C GLN A 133 7.54 12.09 6.19
N SER A 134 7.51 11.99 7.51
CA SER A 134 6.38 11.42 8.26
C SER A 134 5.41 12.56 8.59
N TYR A 135 4.37 12.70 7.79
CA TYR A 135 3.33 13.70 7.96
C TYR A 135 2.38 13.36 9.10
N GLY A 136 1.67 14.35 9.63
CA GLY A 136 0.64 14.17 10.64
C GLY A 136 -0.74 14.61 10.15
N GLY A 137 -1.79 13.93 10.63
CA GLY A 137 -3.17 14.28 10.31
C GLY A 137 -4.07 13.09 9.97
N ILE A 138 -5.31 13.38 9.60
CA ILE A 138 -6.21 12.43 8.93
C ILE A 138 -5.87 12.52 7.44
N THR A 139 -5.01 11.62 6.99
CA THR A 139 -4.33 11.74 5.69
C THR A 139 -5.05 11.03 4.55
N ARG A 140 -6.00 10.16 4.87
CA ARG A 140 -6.84 9.41 3.91
C ARG A 140 -8.31 9.54 4.27
N GLY A 141 -9.18 8.90 3.51
CA GLY A 141 -10.62 9.01 3.65
C GLY A 141 -11.19 8.56 4.99
N VAL A 142 -12.38 9.08 5.33
CA VAL A 142 -13.20 8.67 6.48
C VAL A 142 -14.60 8.37 5.98
N VAL A 143 -15.10 7.17 6.27
CA VAL A 143 -16.43 6.69 5.86
C VAL A 143 -17.26 6.36 7.09
N LEU A 144 -18.52 6.78 7.08
CA LEU A 144 -19.56 6.36 8.02
C LEU A 144 -20.45 5.34 7.32
N GLU A 145 -20.64 4.18 7.95
CA GLU A 145 -21.59 3.17 7.49
C GLU A 145 -22.66 2.92 8.56
N GLU A 146 -23.94 2.83 8.13
CA GLU A 146 -25.02 2.34 8.97
C GLU A 146 -25.07 0.81 8.84
N LEU A 147 -24.89 0.11 9.95
CA LEU A 147 -24.85 -1.36 9.96
C LEU A 147 -26.17 -1.95 10.45
N LYS A 148 -26.50 -3.11 9.86
CA LYS A 148 -27.44 -4.05 10.46
C LYS A 148 -26.72 -4.91 11.50
N ASP A 149 -27.45 -5.76 12.19
CA ASP A 149 -26.94 -6.67 13.20
C ASP A 149 -25.89 -7.66 12.66
N VAL A 150 -26.02 -8.01 11.39
CA VAL A 150 -25.07 -8.89 10.68
C VAL A 150 -24.62 -8.22 9.41
N TYR A 151 -23.31 -8.26 9.18
CA TYR A 151 -22.70 -7.61 8.02
C TYR A 151 -21.45 -8.34 7.53
N ILE A 152 -21.12 -8.13 6.25
CA ILE A 152 -19.89 -8.63 5.63
C ILE A 152 -18.74 -7.67 5.97
N GLN A 153 -17.67 -8.21 6.54
CA GLN A 153 -16.47 -7.43 6.83
C GLN A 153 -15.56 -7.30 5.61
N TRP A 154 -15.29 -8.42 4.94
CA TRP A 154 -14.46 -8.49 3.73
C TRP A 154 -14.79 -9.74 2.90
N ILE A 155 -14.40 -9.70 1.63
CA ILE A 155 -14.42 -10.82 0.69
C ILE A 155 -13.01 -10.95 0.12
N HIS A 156 -12.38 -12.10 0.28
CA HIS A 156 -11.09 -12.42 -0.33
C HIS A 156 -11.30 -13.43 -1.46
N PHE A 157 -10.97 -13.04 -2.69
CA PHE A 157 -11.07 -13.92 -3.84
C PHE A 157 -9.69 -14.27 -4.37
N THR A 158 -9.36 -15.56 -4.42
CA THR A 158 -8.11 -16.07 -4.96
C THR A 158 -8.34 -16.75 -6.30
N PRO A 159 -8.06 -16.10 -7.44
CA PRO A 159 -8.12 -16.74 -8.74
C PRO A 159 -6.93 -17.67 -8.98
N TYR A 160 -7.15 -18.77 -9.70
CA TYR A 160 -6.10 -19.65 -10.18
C TYR A 160 -6.50 -20.32 -11.49
N CYS A 161 -5.51 -20.66 -12.34
CA CYS A 161 -5.76 -21.33 -13.60
C CYS A 161 -5.51 -22.84 -13.48
N LYS A 162 -6.52 -23.67 -13.80
CA LYS A 162 -6.42 -25.12 -13.81
C LYS A 162 -6.79 -25.67 -15.18
N ASN A 163 -5.81 -26.24 -15.88
CA ASN A 163 -5.99 -26.79 -17.22
C ASN A 163 -6.58 -25.78 -18.26
N GLY A 164 -6.16 -24.53 -18.17
CA GLY A 164 -6.63 -23.46 -19.07
C GLY A 164 -8.01 -22.89 -18.73
N VAL A 165 -8.60 -23.28 -17.59
CA VAL A 165 -9.86 -22.74 -17.08
C VAL A 165 -9.59 -21.95 -15.81
N TRP A 166 -10.15 -20.76 -15.73
CA TRP A 166 -10.09 -19.96 -14.50
C TRP A 166 -11.01 -20.52 -13.43
N MET A 167 -10.44 -20.66 -12.27
CA MET A 167 -11.10 -21.13 -11.05
C MET A 167 -10.90 -20.09 -9.95
N GLY A 168 -11.69 -20.16 -8.90
CA GLY A 168 -11.55 -19.32 -7.73
C GLY A 168 -11.77 -20.04 -6.42
N LYS A 169 -11.22 -19.47 -5.37
CA LYS A 169 -11.60 -19.69 -3.98
C LYS A 169 -12.03 -18.35 -3.42
N ALA A 170 -13.15 -18.31 -2.69
CA ALA A 170 -13.56 -17.10 -1.98
C ALA A 170 -13.73 -17.38 -0.49
N ASP A 171 -13.19 -16.51 0.34
CA ASP A 171 -13.42 -16.48 1.77
C ASP A 171 -14.20 -15.19 2.10
N VAL A 172 -15.31 -15.30 2.82
CA VAL A 172 -16.18 -14.17 3.19
C VAL A 172 -16.26 -14.10 4.70
N SER A 173 -15.79 -13.01 5.30
CA SER A 173 -15.91 -12.76 6.73
C SER A 173 -17.22 -12.08 7.04
N ILE A 174 -18.01 -12.69 7.92
CA ILE A 174 -19.33 -12.20 8.32
C ILE A 174 -19.33 -12.03 9.84
N ARG A 175 -19.78 -10.88 10.31
CA ARG A 175 -19.86 -10.54 11.73
C ARG A 175 -21.28 -10.32 12.18
N ASN A 176 -21.65 -11.00 13.28
CA ASN A 176 -22.87 -10.73 14.03
C ASN A 176 -22.54 -9.84 15.23
N ILE A 177 -23.06 -8.62 15.26
CA ILE A 177 -22.82 -7.65 16.35
C ILE A 177 -23.99 -7.60 17.33
N SER A 178 -25.06 -8.35 17.08
CA SER A 178 -26.24 -8.40 17.95
C SER A 178 -26.02 -9.29 19.19
N HIS A 179 -27.01 -9.28 20.06
CA HIS A 179 -27.08 -10.13 21.26
C HIS A 179 -27.82 -11.45 21.02
N SER A 180 -28.24 -11.73 19.80
CA SER A 180 -28.95 -12.96 19.40
C SER A 180 -28.25 -13.69 18.28
N CYS A 181 -28.50 -15.01 18.18
CA CYS A 181 -28.03 -15.78 17.02
C CYS A 181 -28.75 -15.32 15.75
N PHE A 182 -28.08 -15.43 14.64
CA PHE A 182 -28.60 -15.13 13.31
C PHE A 182 -28.56 -16.38 12.43
N SER A 183 -29.65 -16.62 11.70
CA SER A 183 -29.71 -17.61 10.61
C SER A 183 -30.06 -16.90 9.32
N GLY A 184 -29.46 -17.32 8.22
CA GLY A 184 -29.69 -16.71 6.92
C GLY A 184 -28.89 -17.38 5.81
N GLU A 185 -28.72 -16.71 4.70
CA GLU A 185 -27.97 -17.18 3.54
C GLU A 185 -26.97 -16.11 3.09
N ILE A 186 -25.75 -16.52 2.74
CA ILE A 186 -24.78 -15.70 1.99
C ILE A 186 -24.77 -16.16 0.53
N LYS A 187 -24.90 -15.20 -0.40
CA LYS A 187 -24.74 -15.42 -1.85
C LYS A 187 -23.52 -14.68 -2.35
N LEU A 188 -22.78 -15.33 -3.23
CA LEU A 188 -21.63 -14.76 -3.92
C LEU A 188 -21.90 -14.68 -5.41
N ALA A 189 -21.66 -13.52 -6.02
CA ALA A 189 -21.89 -13.29 -7.44
C ALA A 189 -20.72 -12.55 -8.08
N LEU A 190 -20.51 -12.76 -9.38
CA LEU A 190 -19.49 -12.10 -10.21
C LEU A 190 -20.16 -11.31 -11.32
N ASN A 191 -19.69 -10.09 -11.55
CA ASN A 191 -20.15 -9.19 -12.60
C ASN A 191 -18.97 -8.66 -13.41
N ASP A 192 -19.16 -8.46 -14.71
CA ASP A 192 -18.20 -7.81 -15.61
C ASP A 192 -18.28 -6.26 -15.59
N LYS A 193 -19.29 -5.72 -14.89
CA LYS A 193 -19.52 -4.28 -14.71
C LYS A 193 -19.95 -3.99 -13.29
N GLN A 194 -19.79 -2.74 -12.86
CA GLN A 194 -20.34 -2.25 -11.61
C GLN A 194 -21.81 -2.65 -11.49
N PRO A 195 -22.23 -3.38 -10.45
CA PRO A 195 -23.64 -3.68 -10.21
C PRO A 195 -24.46 -2.39 -10.05
N GLU A 196 -25.65 -2.38 -10.64
CA GLU A 196 -26.64 -1.30 -10.49
C GLU A 196 -27.91 -1.86 -9.89
N GLU A 197 -28.70 -1.05 -9.15
CA GLU A 197 -29.87 -1.45 -8.36
C GLU A 197 -30.93 -2.32 -9.10
N ASN A 198 -30.92 -2.35 -10.43
CA ASN A 198 -31.90 -3.08 -11.23
C ASN A 198 -31.33 -4.00 -12.31
N GLN A 199 -30.02 -4.28 -12.30
CA GLN A 199 -29.39 -5.16 -13.29
C GLN A 199 -29.05 -6.54 -12.71
N ASN A 200 -29.99 -7.49 -12.81
CA ASN A 200 -29.80 -8.91 -12.45
C ASN A 200 -29.07 -9.70 -13.56
N ARG A 201 -27.81 -9.39 -13.83
CA ARG A 201 -26.95 -10.19 -14.72
C ARG A 201 -25.68 -10.66 -14.00
N ALA A 202 -25.77 -10.87 -12.68
CA ALA A 202 -24.68 -11.45 -11.92
C ALA A 202 -24.62 -12.96 -12.17
N GLU A 203 -23.45 -13.48 -12.49
CA GLU A 203 -23.21 -14.92 -12.43
C GLU A 203 -23.13 -15.35 -10.96
N LEU A 204 -24.05 -16.20 -10.50
CA LEU A 204 -24.01 -16.74 -9.16
C LEU A 204 -22.84 -17.72 -9.04
N LEU A 205 -21.86 -17.39 -8.22
CA LEU A 205 -20.69 -18.22 -7.93
C LEU A 205 -20.99 -19.30 -6.88
N GLY A 206 -21.93 -19.04 -5.98
CA GLY A 206 -22.32 -19.96 -4.92
C GLY A 206 -23.21 -19.32 -3.86
N SER A 207 -23.83 -20.17 -3.04
CA SER A 207 -24.55 -19.75 -1.84
C SER A 207 -24.30 -20.74 -0.70
N ALA A 208 -24.45 -20.28 0.54
CA ALA A 208 -24.32 -21.08 1.74
C ALA A 208 -25.30 -20.59 2.82
N GLU A 209 -25.94 -21.55 3.51
CA GLU A 209 -26.64 -21.23 4.75
C GLU A 209 -25.63 -20.86 5.83
N ILE A 210 -25.96 -19.83 6.61
CA ILE A 210 -25.11 -19.33 7.69
C ILE A 210 -25.88 -19.35 9.02
N TYR A 211 -25.16 -19.74 10.06
CA TYR A 211 -25.61 -19.61 11.44
C TYR A 211 -24.50 -18.96 12.27
N LEU A 212 -24.78 -17.79 12.79
CA LEU A 212 -23.85 -16.96 13.53
C LEU A 212 -24.31 -16.77 14.97
N GLU A 213 -23.51 -17.19 15.94
CA GLU A 213 -23.75 -16.87 17.34
C GLU A 213 -23.65 -15.36 17.60
N ALA A 214 -24.31 -14.92 18.69
CA ALA A 214 -24.26 -13.53 19.13
C ALA A 214 -22.82 -13.03 19.35
N GLY A 215 -22.48 -11.90 18.75
CA GLY A 215 -21.16 -11.25 18.90
C GLY A 215 -20.00 -11.95 18.18
N LYS A 216 -20.25 -12.99 17.37
CA LYS A 216 -19.21 -13.78 16.69
C LYS A 216 -18.96 -13.32 15.25
N THR A 217 -17.75 -13.62 14.80
CA THR A 217 -17.33 -13.52 13.40
C THR A 217 -17.03 -14.92 12.88
N GLU A 218 -17.49 -15.24 11.67
CA GLU A 218 -17.20 -16.48 10.97
C GLU A 218 -16.73 -16.20 9.55
N VAL A 219 -15.91 -17.10 9.02
CA VAL A 219 -15.45 -17.07 7.64
C VAL A 219 -16.11 -18.20 6.85
N VAL A 220 -16.93 -17.85 5.89
CA VAL A 220 -17.57 -18.79 4.96
C VAL A 220 -16.68 -18.94 3.73
N SER A 221 -16.27 -20.19 3.44
CA SER A 221 -15.38 -20.51 2.31
C SER A 221 -16.12 -21.16 1.16
N PHE A 222 -15.95 -20.61 -0.04
CA PHE A 222 -16.37 -21.21 -1.30
C PHE A 222 -15.12 -21.72 -2.03
N LYS A 223 -15.12 -22.99 -2.43
CA LYS A 223 -13.94 -23.64 -3.04
C LYS A 223 -14.29 -24.14 -4.45
N ASP A 224 -13.24 -24.27 -5.28
CA ASP A 224 -13.35 -24.80 -6.64
C ASP A 224 -14.44 -24.10 -7.49
N ILE A 225 -14.56 -22.78 -7.31
CA ILE A 225 -15.49 -21.93 -8.08
C ILE A 225 -15.00 -21.92 -9.53
N ARG A 226 -15.81 -22.44 -10.45
CA ARG A 226 -15.50 -22.35 -11.88
C ARG A 226 -15.97 -21.00 -12.43
N CYS A 227 -15.08 -20.28 -13.11
CA CYS A 227 -15.35 -18.99 -13.71
C CYS A 227 -15.21 -19.09 -15.23
N ASP A 228 -16.32 -19.32 -15.93
CA ASP A 228 -16.34 -19.45 -17.38
C ASP A 228 -16.43 -18.08 -18.07
N GLY A 229 -15.77 -17.93 -19.21
CA GLY A 229 -15.87 -16.72 -20.03
C GLY A 229 -15.13 -15.50 -19.50
N VAL A 230 -14.37 -15.62 -18.41
CA VAL A 230 -13.52 -14.54 -17.87
C VAL A 230 -12.19 -14.47 -18.60
N ASN A 231 -11.63 -13.26 -18.65
CA ASN A 231 -10.32 -13.00 -19.24
C ASN A 231 -9.30 -12.61 -18.17
N ALA A 232 -8.03 -12.92 -18.43
CA ALA A 232 -6.95 -12.58 -17.52
C ALA A 232 -6.74 -11.06 -17.45
N TRP A 233 -6.41 -10.59 -16.24
CA TRP A 233 -5.87 -9.26 -16.01
C TRP A 233 -4.36 -9.26 -16.30
N SER A 234 -3.88 -8.27 -17.04
CA SER A 234 -2.44 -8.00 -17.23
C SER A 234 -2.21 -6.50 -17.40
N PRO A 235 -0.95 -6.01 -17.35
CA PRO A 235 -0.64 -4.62 -17.66
C PRO A 235 -1.14 -4.15 -19.03
N GLU A 236 -1.15 -5.01 -20.03
CA GLU A 236 -1.60 -4.71 -21.40
C GLU A 236 -3.12 -4.83 -21.54
N ASN A 237 -3.76 -5.61 -20.68
CA ASN A 237 -5.20 -5.87 -20.71
C ASN A 237 -5.78 -5.89 -19.27
N PRO A 238 -5.97 -4.73 -18.63
CA PRO A 238 -6.34 -4.61 -17.22
C PRO A 238 -7.84 -4.83 -16.99
N LEU A 239 -8.34 -6.03 -17.33
CA LEU A 239 -9.74 -6.40 -17.17
C LEU A 239 -10.08 -6.72 -15.72
N LEU A 240 -11.12 -6.07 -15.23
CA LEU A 240 -11.59 -6.14 -13.86
C LEU A 240 -13.01 -6.69 -13.80
N TYR A 241 -13.30 -7.36 -12.69
CA TYR A 241 -14.60 -7.93 -12.36
C TYR A 241 -15.01 -7.49 -10.97
N TYR A 242 -16.32 -7.46 -10.71
CA TYR A 242 -16.88 -7.10 -9.41
C TYR A 242 -17.42 -8.35 -8.74
N ILE A 243 -16.91 -8.65 -7.53
CA ILE A 243 -17.42 -9.71 -6.69
C ILE A 243 -18.36 -9.11 -5.65
N THR A 244 -19.57 -9.67 -5.56
CA THR A 244 -20.61 -9.18 -4.64
C THR A 244 -21.01 -10.29 -3.68
N GLY A 245 -20.88 -10.02 -2.39
CA GLY A 245 -21.49 -10.81 -1.33
C GLY A 245 -22.81 -10.18 -0.90
N THR A 246 -23.86 -10.96 -0.72
CA THR A 246 -25.15 -10.50 -0.22
C THR A 246 -25.66 -11.43 0.87
N ILE A 247 -25.96 -10.87 2.05
CA ILE A 247 -26.59 -11.61 3.15
C ILE A 247 -28.11 -11.40 3.08
N ALA A 248 -28.85 -12.51 3.11
CA ALA A 248 -30.30 -12.50 3.26
C ALA A 248 -30.71 -13.17 4.58
N ASP A 249 -31.80 -12.67 5.16
CA ASP A 249 -32.42 -13.26 6.36
C ASP A 249 -33.19 -14.56 6.02
N GLU A 250 -33.79 -15.21 7.04
CA GLU A 250 -34.60 -16.43 6.89
C GLU A 250 -35.82 -16.26 5.97
N ASN A 251 -36.28 -15.03 5.72
CA ASN A 251 -37.39 -14.72 4.82
C ASN A 251 -36.88 -14.42 3.39
N GLY A 252 -35.58 -14.48 3.15
CA GLY A 252 -34.95 -14.17 1.86
C GLY A 252 -34.82 -12.67 1.58
N VAL A 253 -34.97 -11.82 2.60
CA VAL A 253 -34.81 -10.37 2.46
C VAL A 253 -33.34 -10.04 2.58
N ALA A 254 -32.77 -9.38 1.58
CA ALA A 254 -31.38 -8.92 1.62
C ALA A 254 -31.20 -7.82 2.69
N ILE A 255 -30.25 -8.03 3.59
CA ILE A 255 -30.03 -7.16 4.75
C ILE A 255 -28.68 -6.44 4.70
N ASP A 256 -27.69 -7.00 4.00
CA ASP A 256 -26.37 -6.42 3.86
C ASP A 256 -25.70 -6.86 2.56
N ASP A 257 -24.77 -6.08 2.06
CA ASP A 257 -23.93 -6.41 0.91
C ASP A 257 -22.53 -5.84 1.03
N LEU A 258 -21.62 -6.42 0.26
CA LEU A 258 -20.30 -5.85 -0.01
C LEU A 258 -19.95 -6.15 -1.46
N ILE A 259 -19.54 -5.12 -2.18
CA ILE A 259 -19.00 -5.20 -3.53
C ILE A 259 -17.51 -4.89 -3.45
N ASP A 260 -16.69 -5.79 -3.97
CA ASP A 260 -15.27 -5.53 -4.16
C ASP A 260 -14.86 -5.83 -5.60
N ARG A 261 -13.68 -5.38 -6.00
CA ARG A 261 -13.20 -5.48 -7.38
C ARG A 261 -11.94 -6.32 -7.45
N MET A 262 -11.86 -7.21 -8.43
CA MET A 262 -10.75 -8.13 -8.59
C MET A 262 -10.43 -8.37 -10.08
N GLY A 263 -9.30 -9.02 -10.35
CA GLY A 263 -8.89 -9.45 -11.68
C GLY A 263 -8.38 -10.89 -11.66
N PHE A 264 -8.61 -11.63 -12.72
CA PHE A 264 -8.10 -12.99 -12.87
C PHE A 264 -6.63 -12.94 -13.31
N ARG A 265 -5.72 -13.22 -12.39
CA ARG A 265 -4.29 -13.31 -12.67
C ARG A 265 -3.62 -14.34 -11.78
N GLU A 266 -2.50 -14.87 -12.24
CA GLU A 266 -1.67 -15.81 -11.49
C GLU A 266 -0.23 -15.35 -11.53
N VAL A 267 0.42 -15.24 -10.35
CA VAL A 267 1.85 -14.93 -10.23
C VAL A 267 2.56 -16.17 -9.71
N LYS A 268 3.57 -16.64 -10.44
CA LYS A 268 4.35 -17.84 -10.08
C LYS A 268 5.85 -17.58 -10.18
N ILE A 269 6.60 -18.25 -9.33
CA ILE A 269 8.05 -18.33 -9.45
C ILE A 269 8.43 -19.63 -10.13
N SER A 270 9.25 -19.53 -11.18
CA SER A 270 9.76 -20.68 -11.93
C SER A 270 11.27 -20.54 -12.14
N GLY A 271 12.05 -21.19 -11.28
CA GLY A 271 13.50 -21.02 -11.25
C GLY A 271 13.85 -19.55 -11.01
N LYS A 272 14.58 -18.93 -11.94
CA LYS A 272 15.02 -17.53 -11.86
C LYS A 272 14.02 -16.54 -12.44
N ASP A 273 12.84 -16.98 -12.83
CA ASP A 273 11.84 -16.14 -13.49
C ASP A 273 10.61 -15.90 -12.61
N ILE A 274 10.11 -14.67 -12.63
CA ILE A 274 8.77 -14.31 -12.16
C ILE A 274 7.83 -14.47 -13.37
N LEU A 275 6.76 -15.23 -13.22
CA LEU A 275 5.76 -15.43 -14.27
C LEU A 275 4.46 -14.73 -13.89
N LEU A 276 3.90 -13.97 -14.82
CA LEU A 276 2.53 -13.44 -14.76
C LEU A 276 1.69 -14.16 -15.82
N ASN A 277 0.64 -14.87 -15.38
CA ASN A 277 -0.22 -15.67 -16.26
C ASN A 277 0.54 -16.69 -17.13
N GLY A 278 1.66 -17.19 -16.61
CA GLY A 278 2.52 -18.15 -17.33
C GLY A 278 3.60 -17.54 -18.21
N GLU A 279 3.57 -16.22 -18.46
CA GLU A 279 4.56 -15.49 -19.24
C GLU A 279 5.61 -14.84 -18.35
N LYS A 280 6.86 -14.80 -18.83
CA LYS A 280 7.97 -14.16 -18.10
C LYS A 280 7.75 -12.67 -17.94
N LEU A 281 7.79 -12.18 -16.71
CA LEU A 281 7.67 -10.78 -16.36
C LEU A 281 9.04 -10.11 -16.27
N LEU A 282 9.25 -9.05 -17.04
CA LEU A 282 10.35 -8.10 -16.87
C LEU A 282 9.81 -6.84 -16.20
N VAL A 283 10.24 -6.60 -14.95
CA VAL A 283 9.82 -5.42 -14.18
C VAL A 283 10.62 -4.20 -14.61
N LYS A 284 9.91 -3.13 -14.98
CA LYS A 284 10.46 -1.80 -15.23
C LYS A 284 9.65 -0.81 -14.39
N GLY A 285 10.19 -0.39 -13.26
CA GLY A 285 9.41 0.33 -12.28
C GLY A 285 10.10 1.53 -11.65
N PHE A 286 9.32 2.21 -10.82
CA PHE A 286 9.76 3.30 -9.96
C PHE A 286 9.37 3.05 -8.52
N CYS A 287 10.26 3.43 -7.59
CA CYS A 287 9.89 3.67 -6.20
C CYS A 287 9.11 4.99 -6.13
N ARG A 288 7.96 4.99 -5.44
CA ARG A 288 7.12 6.17 -5.30
C ARG A 288 6.67 6.37 -3.86
N HIS A 289 7.04 7.52 -3.28
CA HIS A 289 6.47 8.00 -2.04
C HIS A 289 5.13 8.72 -2.27
N GLU A 290 4.22 8.64 -1.29
CA GLU A 290 3.08 9.56 -1.21
C GLU A 290 3.58 10.89 -0.65
N ASP A 291 4.03 11.77 -1.54
CA ASP A 291 4.55 13.09 -1.19
C ASP A 291 4.24 14.13 -2.27
N HIS A 292 3.75 15.27 -1.83
CA HIS A 292 3.49 16.42 -2.69
C HIS A 292 3.66 17.72 -1.89
N PRO A 293 4.33 18.77 -2.45
CA PRO A 293 4.63 19.99 -1.70
C PRO A 293 3.41 20.73 -1.13
N GLN A 294 2.25 20.59 -1.79
CA GLN A 294 1.01 21.28 -1.39
C GLN A 294 0.07 20.40 -0.56
N PHE A 295 0.18 19.08 -0.64
CA PHE A 295 -0.77 18.14 -0.05
C PHE A 295 -0.14 17.23 1.00
N GLY A 296 1.20 17.23 1.13
CA GLY A 296 1.90 16.21 1.90
C GLY A 296 1.59 14.82 1.35
N CYS A 297 1.30 13.83 2.21
CA CYS A 297 0.91 12.50 1.77
C CYS A 297 -0.60 12.36 1.44
N ALA A 298 -1.42 13.38 1.72
CA ALA A 298 -2.84 13.38 1.37
C ALA A 298 -3.07 13.79 -0.10
N ILE A 299 -2.52 13.01 -1.03
CA ILE A 299 -2.50 13.34 -2.46
C ILE A 299 -3.89 13.17 -3.07
N PRO A 300 -4.48 14.21 -3.70
CA PRO A 300 -5.80 14.10 -4.30
C PRO A 300 -5.79 13.24 -5.57
N PHE A 301 -6.93 12.66 -5.90
CA PHE A 301 -7.16 11.78 -7.06
C PHE A 301 -6.51 12.29 -8.36
N ALA A 302 -6.71 13.56 -8.71
CA ALA A 302 -6.18 14.13 -9.95
C ALA A 302 -4.63 14.14 -9.99
N ALA A 303 -3.98 14.31 -8.83
CA ALA A 303 -2.52 14.30 -8.75
C ALA A 303 -1.97 12.86 -8.81
N ILE A 304 -2.65 11.89 -8.18
CA ILE A 304 -2.33 10.46 -8.33
C ILE A 304 -2.45 10.05 -9.80
N GLN A 305 -3.54 10.41 -10.47
CA GLN A 305 -3.76 10.13 -11.88
C GLN A 305 -2.65 10.72 -12.78
N SER A 306 -2.20 11.94 -12.48
CA SER A 306 -1.10 12.57 -13.19
C SER A 306 0.23 11.83 -13.00
N ASP A 307 0.52 11.37 -11.78
CA ASP A 307 1.72 10.57 -11.50
C ASP A 307 1.72 9.27 -12.32
N LEU A 308 0.59 8.56 -12.36
CA LEU A 308 0.46 7.31 -13.12
C LEU A 308 0.61 7.53 -14.63
N MET A 309 0.06 8.62 -15.15
CA MET A 309 0.24 8.98 -16.57
C MET A 309 1.71 9.21 -16.92
N LEU A 310 2.46 9.93 -16.08
CA LEU A 310 3.90 10.15 -16.28
C LEU A 310 4.70 8.85 -16.18
N ILE A 311 4.38 8.00 -15.21
CA ILE A 311 5.03 6.68 -15.02
C ILE A 311 4.80 5.79 -16.26
N LYS A 312 3.58 5.76 -16.78
CA LYS A 312 3.28 5.05 -18.05
C LYS A 312 3.97 5.68 -19.27
N ASP A 313 4.04 7.00 -19.33
CA ASP A 313 4.76 7.70 -20.39
C ASP A 313 6.27 7.37 -20.39
N LEU A 314 6.85 7.16 -19.21
CA LEU A 314 8.22 6.66 -19.05
C LEU A 314 8.43 5.22 -19.56
N GLY A 315 7.35 4.47 -19.86
CA GLY A 315 7.42 3.07 -20.27
C GLY A 315 7.55 2.08 -19.12
N ALA A 316 7.28 2.52 -17.90
CA ALA A 316 7.25 1.64 -16.73
C ALA A 316 5.95 0.82 -16.68
N ASN A 317 6.05 -0.41 -16.15
CA ASN A 317 4.93 -1.32 -15.95
C ASN A 317 4.66 -1.59 -14.46
N SER A 318 5.46 -1.01 -13.56
CA SER A 318 5.36 -1.29 -12.13
C SER A 318 5.70 -0.09 -11.26
N ILE A 319 5.12 -0.08 -10.05
CA ILE A 319 5.44 0.83 -8.96
C ILE A 319 5.77 0.01 -7.72
N ARG A 320 6.82 0.41 -6.99
CA ARG A 320 7.05 -0.02 -5.62
C ARG A 320 6.57 1.08 -4.69
N THR A 321 5.60 0.75 -3.83
CA THR A 321 5.03 1.69 -2.85
C THR A 321 5.97 1.78 -1.64
N VAL A 322 6.88 2.73 -1.69
CA VAL A 322 7.92 2.85 -0.67
C VAL A 322 7.53 3.82 0.44
N HIS A 323 7.77 3.52 1.70
CA HIS A 323 8.10 2.20 2.29
C HIS A 323 6.94 1.81 3.19
N TYR A 324 5.75 1.73 2.65
CA TYR A 324 4.49 1.56 3.38
C TYR A 324 3.31 1.25 2.45
N PRO A 325 2.22 0.68 2.98
CA PRO A 325 0.97 0.50 2.24
C PRO A 325 0.42 1.83 1.70
N ASN A 326 0.09 1.87 0.42
CA ASN A 326 -0.47 3.08 -0.20
C ASN A 326 -2.00 3.15 -0.03
N ASP A 327 -2.59 4.30 -0.38
CA ASP A 327 -4.05 4.49 -0.39
C ASP A 327 -4.71 3.52 -1.38
N GLU A 328 -5.82 2.88 -1.00
CA GLU A 328 -6.61 2.01 -1.88
C GLU A 328 -7.01 2.71 -3.19
N LEU A 329 -7.23 4.02 -3.16
CA LEU A 329 -7.51 4.81 -4.36
C LEU A 329 -6.36 4.76 -5.39
N MET A 330 -5.10 4.75 -4.92
CA MET A 330 -3.93 4.55 -5.76
C MET A 330 -3.89 3.13 -6.34
N LEU A 331 -4.22 2.12 -5.54
CA LEU A 331 -4.26 0.72 -5.97
C LEU A 331 -5.41 0.48 -6.97
N ASP A 332 -6.59 1.07 -6.74
CA ASP A 332 -7.70 1.05 -7.70
C ASP A 332 -7.29 1.56 -9.08
N LEU A 333 -6.54 2.67 -9.10
CA LEU A 333 -6.04 3.23 -10.36
C LEU A 333 -4.95 2.35 -11.01
N CYS A 334 -4.10 1.71 -10.22
CA CYS A 334 -3.13 0.74 -10.74
C CYS A 334 -3.82 -0.48 -11.35
N ASP A 335 -4.89 -0.98 -10.73
CA ASP A 335 -5.71 -2.06 -11.27
C ASP A 335 -6.33 -1.70 -12.62
N GLU A 336 -6.91 -0.49 -12.72
CA GLU A 336 -7.58 0.01 -13.93
C GLU A 336 -6.61 0.31 -15.07
N GLN A 337 -5.40 0.76 -14.74
CA GLN A 337 -4.42 1.20 -15.73
C GLN A 337 -3.38 0.14 -16.09
N GLY A 338 -3.43 -1.04 -15.46
CA GLY A 338 -2.49 -2.11 -15.73
C GLY A 338 -1.09 -1.80 -15.23
N ILE A 339 -0.95 -1.28 -14.01
CA ILE A 339 0.33 -1.03 -13.38
C ILE A 339 0.53 -2.04 -12.26
N LEU A 340 1.58 -2.84 -12.34
CA LEU A 340 1.94 -3.77 -11.27
C LEU A 340 2.41 -3.04 -10.01
N VAL A 341 2.12 -3.60 -8.85
CA VAL A 341 2.49 -3.01 -7.56
C VAL A 341 3.28 -4.02 -6.74
N TRP A 342 4.47 -3.60 -6.28
CA TRP A 342 5.12 -4.16 -5.11
C TRP A 342 4.65 -3.33 -3.92
N GLU A 343 3.89 -3.92 -3.03
CA GLU A 343 3.44 -3.26 -1.80
C GLU A 343 4.14 -3.86 -0.59
N GLU A 344 4.55 -3.01 0.35
CA GLU A 344 5.34 -3.45 1.51
C GLU A 344 4.82 -2.90 2.83
N ASN A 345 5.09 -3.63 3.93
CA ASN A 345 4.79 -3.16 5.27
C ASN A 345 5.66 -1.95 5.64
N HIS A 346 5.22 -1.20 6.64
CA HIS A 346 5.94 -0.02 7.10
C HIS A 346 7.06 -0.39 8.07
N ALA A 347 8.28 -0.63 7.53
CA ALA A 347 9.52 -0.72 8.31
C ALA A 347 10.73 -0.48 7.39
N ARG A 348 11.55 0.53 7.68
CA ARG A 348 12.65 0.94 6.80
C ARG A 348 13.90 1.35 7.57
N GLY A 349 15.04 0.73 7.21
CA GLY A 349 16.39 1.14 7.66
C GLY A 349 16.62 0.97 9.15
N LEU A 350 15.97 -0.01 9.77
CA LEU A 350 16.06 -0.27 11.20
C LEU A 350 17.19 -1.27 11.49
N GLU A 351 18.21 -0.81 12.20
CA GLU A 351 19.24 -1.69 12.75
C GLU A 351 18.68 -2.53 13.91
N GLU A 352 19.36 -3.60 14.28
CA GLU A 352 18.88 -4.55 15.30
C GLU A 352 18.45 -3.88 16.62
N GLU A 353 19.17 -2.85 17.09
CA GLU A 353 18.82 -2.11 18.31
C GLU A 353 17.42 -1.48 18.20
N ALA A 354 17.08 -0.90 17.06
CA ALA A 354 15.77 -0.32 16.81
C ALA A 354 14.69 -1.40 16.65
N MET A 355 15.00 -2.52 15.97
CA MET A 355 14.08 -3.66 15.83
C MET A 355 13.78 -4.35 17.17
N ARG A 356 14.63 -4.21 18.19
CA ARG A 356 14.40 -4.69 19.57
C ARG A 356 13.46 -3.79 20.38
N ASN A 357 12.87 -2.75 19.78
CA ASN A 357 11.78 -2.00 20.43
C ASN A 357 10.65 -2.98 20.79
N PRO A 358 10.11 -2.96 22.03
CA PRO A 358 9.11 -3.93 22.49
C PRO A 358 7.78 -3.91 21.69
N ASN A 359 7.54 -2.86 20.92
CA ASN A 359 6.36 -2.74 20.07
C ASN A 359 6.62 -3.17 18.61
N PHE A 360 7.87 -3.42 18.21
CA PHE A 360 8.25 -3.61 16.82
C PHE A 360 7.54 -4.82 16.17
N GLU A 361 7.67 -6.00 16.76
CA GLU A 361 7.11 -7.22 16.20
C GLU A 361 5.58 -7.11 16.06
N ARG A 362 4.89 -6.68 17.13
CA ARG A 362 3.44 -6.49 17.11
C ARG A 362 3.00 -5.45 16.06
N GLN A 363 3.68 -4.31 15.98
CA GLN A 363 3.33 -3.26 15.03
C GLN A 363 3.60 -3.67 13.57
N CYS A 364 4.62 -4.48 13.31
CA CYS A 364 4.83 -5.09 11.99
C CYS A 364 3.73 -6.10 11.67
N GLU A 365 3.37 -6.97 12.62
CA GLU A 365 2.30 -7.96 12.46
C GLU A 365 0.96 -7.28 12.18
N ASP A 366 0.57 -6.28 12.98
CA ASP A 366 -0.65 -5.51 12.80
C ASP A 366 -0.69 -4.87 11.39
N CYS A 367 0.41 -4.21 10.98
CA CYS A 367 0.52 -3.60 9.66
C CYS A 367 0.34 -4.62 8.51
N ILE A 368 0.98 -5.78 8.59
CA ILE A 368 0.86 -6.84 7.57
C ILE A 368 -0.57 -7.38 7.49
N ARG A 369 -1.21 -7.63 8.65
CA ARG A 369 -2.60 -8.14 8.69
C ARG A 369 -3.57 -7.11 8.09
N GLU A 370 -3.46 -5.85 8.47
CA GLU A 370 -4.29 -4.77 7.97
C GLU A 370 -4.09 -4.55 6.47
N MET A 371 -2.84 -4.47 6.01
CA MET A 371 -2.47 -4.32 4.60
C MET A 371 -3.05 -5.44 3.73
N ILE A 372 -2.79 -6.70 4.09
CA ILE A 372 -3.24 -7.84 3.29
C ILE A 372 -4.76 -7.96 3.33
N THR A 373 -5.40 -7.72 4.50
CA THR A 373 -6.86 -7.79 4.60
C THR A 373 -7.54 -6.75 3.73
N ALA A 374 -7.05 -5.50 3.73
CA ALA A 374 -7.64 -4.43 2.94
C ALA A 374 -7.35 -4.58 1.43
N HIS A 375 -6.13 -5.01 1.08
CA HIS A 375 -5.66 -4.94 -0.32
C HIS A 375 -5.64 -6.29 -1.03
N PHE A 376 -6.24 -7.33 -0.45
CA PHE A 376 -6.19 -8.70 -0.95
C PHE A 376 -6.62 -8.84 -2.41
N ASN A 377 -7.71 -8.20 -2.81
CA ASN A 377 -8.33 -8.38 -4.12
C ASN A 377 -7.69 -7.58 -5.25
N HIS A 378 -6.76 -6.63 -4.96
CA HIS A 378 -6.10 -5.86 -6.00
C HIS A 378 -5.24 -6.74 -6.92
N PRO A 379 -5.58 -6.91 -8.21
CA PRO A 379 -4.80 -7.72 -9.13
C PRO A 379 -3.46 -7.09 -9.49
N SER A 380 -3.32 -5.79 -9.36
CA SER A 380 -2.07 -5.07 -9.58
C SER A 380 -0.97 -5.49 -8.61
N ILE A 381 -1.29 -5.83 -7.37
CA ILE A 381 -0.31 -6.28 -6.38
C ILE A 381 0.20 -7.66 -6.78
N TYR A 382 1.45 -7.75 -7.23
CA TYR A 382 2.06 -9.00 -7.68
C TYR A 382 3.02 -9.61 -6.66
N ILE A 383 3.49 -8.82 -5.68
CA ILE A 383 4.44 -9.23 -4.64
C ILE A 383 4.18 -8.45 -3.35
N TRP A 384 4.29 -9.13 -2.21
CA TRP A 384 4.28 -8.52 -0.88
C TRP A 384 5.70 -8.31 -0.37
N GLY A 385 5.98 -7.09 0.08
CA GLY A 385 7.28 -6.69 0.63
C GLY A 385 7.28 -6.56 2.15
N ILE A 386 8.46 -6.75 2.76
CA ILE A 386 8.71 -6.47 4.17
C ILE A 386 10.06 -5.78 4.37
N LEU A 387 10.24 -5.12 5.48
CA LEU A 387 11.53 -4.77 6.11
C LEU A 387 12.60 -4.22 5.15
N ASN A 388 12.30 -3.07 4.49
CA ASN A 388 13.29 -2.43 3.62
C ASN A 388 14.57 -2.06 4.39
N GLU A 389 15.73 -2.55 3.95
CA GLU A 389 17.07 -2.21 4.49
C GLU A 389 17.23 -2.41 6.01
N CYS A 390 16.43 -3.28 6.62
CA CYS A 390 16.55 -3.59 8.05
C CYS A 390 17.69 -4.60 8.31
N ALA A 391 17.90 -5.00 9.57
CA ALA A 391 19.05 -5.78 10.01
C ALA A 391 19.00 -7.26 9.55
N SER A 392 19.03 -7.51 8.24
CA SER A 392 18.99 -8.86 7.64
C SER A 392 20.32 -9.63 7.77
N GLU A 393 21.36 -9.00 8.30
CA GLU A 393 22.67 -9.59 8.57
C GLU A 393 22.83 -10.15 9.98
N THR A 394 21.78 -10.06 10.83
CA THR A 394 21.83 -10.52 12.22
C THR A 394 20.89 -11.68 12.48
N ASP A 395 21.19 -12.51 13.48
CA ASP A 395 20.34 -13.65 13.86
C ASP A 395 18.96 -13.19 14.31
N TYR A 396 18.86 -12.12 15.13
CA TYR A 396 17.57 -11.57 15.56
C TYR A 396 16.80 -10.98 14.37
N GLY A 397 17.49 -10.28 13.46
CA GLY A 397 16.89 -9.84 12.21
C GLY A 397 16.28 -11.03 11.45
N LYS A 398 17.03 -12.13 11.29
CA LYS A 398 16.53 -13.34 10.61
C LYS A 398 15.26 -13.91 11.28
N GLU A 399 15.18 -13.88 12.62
CA GLU A 399 13.96 -14.29 13.35
C GLU A 399 12.77 -13.40 12.96
N CYS A 400 12.94 -12.06 12.94
CA CYS A 400 11.90 -11.11 12.55
C CYS A 400 11.47 -11.28 11.08
N TYR A 401 12.43 -11.46 10.15
CA TYR A 401 12.14 -11.72 8.74
C TYR A 401 11.35 -13.01 8.55
N THR A 402 11.74 -14.08 9.26
CA THR A 402 11.04 -15.37 9.19
C THR A 402 9.60 -15.24 9.65
N ALA A 403 9.37 -14.61 10.81
CA ALA A 403 8.02 -14.45 11.36
C ALA A 403 7.10 -13.67 10.40
N GLN A 404 7.59 -12.59 9.78
CA GLN A 404 6.79 -11.79 8.85
C GLN A 404 6.53 -12.52 7.53
N TYR A 405 7.49 -13.26 6.98
CA TYR A 405 7.26 -14.07 5.78
C TYR A 405 6.26 -15.22 6.03
N ASP A 406 6.34 -15.87 7.19
CA ASP A 406 5.40 -16.92 7.56
C ASP A 406 3.99 -16.37 7.73
N LEU A 407 3.86 -15.19 8.34
CA LEU A 407 2.58 -14.50 8.47
C LEU A 407 1.95 -14.16 7.10
N ILE A 408 2.73 -13.59 6.17
CA ILE A 408 2.22 -13.29 4.83
C ILE A 408 1.78 -14.58 4.12
N LYS A 409 2.56 -15.66 4.24
CA LYS A 409 2.22 -16.96 3.65
C LYS A 409 0.93 -17.55 4.22
N GLU A 410 0.67 -17.33 5.49
CA GLU A 410 -0.59 -17.70 6.13
C GLU A 410 -1.77 -16.92 5.57
N LEU A 411 -1.61 -15.59 5.44
CA LEU A 411 -2.66 -14.67 5.01
C LEU A 411 -2.93 -14.72 3.50
N ASP A 412 -1.88 -14.77 2.69
CA ASP A 412 -1.96 -14.85 1.24
C ASP A 412 -0.86 -15.73 0.64
N PRO A 413 -1.11 -17.02 0.45
CA PRO A 413 -0.16 -17.93 -0.20
C PRO A 413 -0.10 -17.77 -1.73
N SER A 414 -0.93 -16.91 -2.33
CA SER A 414 -1.07 -16.77 -3.79
C SER A 414 -0.05 -15.83 -4.43
N ARG A 415 0.62 -14.98 -3.63
CA ARG A 415 1.62 -14.01 -4.09
C ARG A 415 3.00 -14.34 -3.54
N PRO A 416 4.07 -14.13 -4.32
CA PRO A 416 5.44 -14.21 -3.81
C PRO A 416 5.73 -13.08 -2.81
N ARG A 417 6.75 -13.31 -1.99
CA ARG A 417 7.21 -12.41 -0.92
C ARG A 417 8.65 -12.01 -1.15
N SER A 418 9.02 -10.80 -0.74
CA SER A 418 10.37 -10.31 -0.83
C SER A 418 10.68 -9.24 0.22
N SER A 419 11.95 -8.87 0.30
CA SER A 419 12.43 -7.70 1.04
C SER A 419 13.61 -7.08 0.29
N ALA A 420 13.73 -5.77 0.36
CA ALA A 420 14.82 -5.06 -0.30
C ALA A 420 16.02 -4.96 0.65
N SER A 421 17.10 -5.68 0.34
CA SER A 421 18.35 -5.68 1.12
C SER A 421 19.33 -4.61 0.63
N CYS A 422 20.04 -3.97 1.55
CA CYS A 422 21.22 -3.16 1.25
C CYS A 422 22.51 -3.77 1.85
N LYS A 423 22.42 -4.96 2.44
CA LYS A 423 23.50 -5.58 3.22
C LYS A 423 24.52 -6.33 2.37
N PHE A 424 24.72 -5.91 1.12
CA PHE A 424 25.66 -6.47 0.12
C PHE A 424 25.96 -7.97 0.35
N LYS A 425 27.18 -8.36 0.68
CA LYS A 425 27.55 -9.77 0.88
C LYS A 425 27.45 -10.25 2.36
N THR A 426 26.60 -9.63 3.16
CA THR A 426 26.41 -9.99 4.58
C THR A 426 25.00 -10.41 4.95
N ASP A 427 24.04 -10.31 4.03
CA ASP A 427 22.65 -10.71 4.24
C ASP A 427 22.54 -12.24 4.44
N ILE A 428 21.94 -12.66 5.56
CA ILE A 428 21.73 -14.08 5.91
C ILE A 428 20.27 -14.53 5.72
N CYS A 429 19.40 -13.65 5.18
CA CYS A 429 17.96 -13.91 5.02
C CYS A 429 17.55 -14.33 3.61
N LEU A 430 18.47 -14.38 2.63
CA LEU A 430 18.18 -14.62 1.21
C LEU A 430 17.52 -15.98 0.91
N GLY A 431 17.57 -16.92 1.85
CA GLY A 431 16.85 -18.19 1.77
C GLY A 431 15.34 -18.07 2.00
N LEU A 432 14.87 -17.04 2.69
CA LEU A 432 13.49 -16.89 3.15
C LEU A 432 12.50 -16.44 2.06
N PRO A 433 12.77 -15.35 1.28
CA PRO A 433 11.84 -14.87 0.25
C PRO A 433 11.82 -15.77 -0.99
N GLU A 434 10.75 -15.68 -1.78
CA GLU A 434 10.71 -16.28 -3.12
C GLU A 434 11.49 -15.48 -4.17
N VAL A 435 11.68 -14.18 -3.97
CA VAL A 435 12.42 -13.29 -4.87
C VAL A 435 13.52 -12.60 -4.07
N VAL A 436 14.77 -12.74 -4.51
CA VAL A 436 15.91 -12.03 -3.92
C VAL A 436 15.95 -10.61 -4.48
N SER A 437 16.04 -9.62 -3.60
CA SER A 437 15.93 -8.22 -4.01
C SER A 437 16.96 -7.35 -3.30
N TYR A 438 17.56 -6.42 -4.06
CA TYR A 438 18.62 -5.57 -3.56
C TYR A 438 18.44 -4.10 -3.96
N ASN A 439 18.73 -3.23 -2.97
CA ASN A 439 18.96 -1.81 -3.18
C ASN A 439 20.47 -1.60 -3.42
N ILE A 440 20.83 -1.08 -4.60
CA ILE A 440 22.22 -0.88 -4.99
C ILE A 440 22.41 0.52 -5.58
N TYR A 441 23.54 1.16 -5.27
CA TYR A 441 23.79 2.53 -5.71
C TYR A 441 25.21 2.75 -6.29
N PRO A 442 25.70 1.89 -7.23
CA PRO A 442 26.95 2.17 -7.95
C PRO A 442 26.77 3.46 -8.77
N LYS A 443 27.86 4.21 -8.98
CA LYS A 443 27.87 5.58 -9.53
C LYS A 443 27.33 6.67 -8.60
N TRP A 444 26.62 6.31 -7.52
CA TRP A 444 26.15 7.31 -6.56
C TRP A 444 26.90 7.26 -5.23
N TYR A 445 26.88 6.13 -4.53
CA TYR A 445 27.62 5.93 -3.28
C TYR A 445 28.95 5.20 -3.48
N HIS A 446 29.12 4.51 -4.61
CA HIS A 446 30.32 3.75 -4.97
C HIS A 446 30.79 4.16 -6.36
N ASP A 447 32.10 4.24 -6.56
CA ASP A 447 32.72 4.59 -7.85
C ASP A 447 32.95 3.36 -8.74
N THR A 448 32.61 2.14 -8.28
CA THR A 448 32.69 0.90 -9.06
C THR A 448 31.77 0.97 -10.28
N PRO A 449 32.20 0.50 -11.47
CA PRO A 449 31.35 0.37 -12.63
C PRO A 449 30.10 -0.45 -12.33
N VAL A 450 28.95 -0.05 -12.88
CA VAL A 450 27.64 -0.65 -12.51
C VAL A 450 27.59 -2.13 -12.81
N ALA A 451 28.04 -2.53 -14.02
CA ALA A 451 28.03 -3.94 -14.44
C ALA A 451 28.94 -4.82 -13.56
N GLU A 452 30.11 -4.32 -13.16
CA GLU A 452 31.02 -5.05 -12.27
C GLU A 452 30.43 -5.23 -10.87
N TYR A 453 29.85 -4.17 -10.30
CA TYR A 453 29.21 -4.22 -8.98
C TYR A 453 28.01 -5.20 -8.98
N LEU A 454 27.19 -5.13 -10.00
CA LEU A 454 26.00 -5.99 -10.13
C LEU A 454 26.39 -7.46 -10.34
N ASP A 455 27.34 -7.73 -11.24
CA ASP A 455 27.78 -9.11 -11.51
C ASP A 455 28.42 -9.73 -10.25
N ASP A 456 29.27 -9.00 -9.53
CA ASP A 456 29.90 -9.47 -8.30
C ASP A 456 28.85 -9.82 -7.21
N LEU A 457 27.82 -8.99 -7.05
CA LEU A 457 26.72 -9.27 -6.13
C LEU A 457 25.87 -10.45 -6.61
N TYR A 458 25.50 -10.48 -7.89
CA TYR A 458 24.69 -11.53 -8.47
C TYR A 458 25.39 -12.90 -8.39
N GLN A 459 26.67 -12.98 -8.72
CA GLN A 459 27.46 -14.22 -8.62
C GLN A 459 27.53 -14.71 -7.16
N TRP A 460 27.78 -13.81 -6.21
CA TRP A 460 27.77 -14.18 -4.80
C TRP A 460 26.42 -14.76 -4.37
N VAL A 461 25.31 -14.11 -4.72
CA VAL A 461 23.96 -14.64 -4.42
C VAL A 461 23.75 -16.03 -5.01
N GLN A 462 24.20 -16.26 -6.26
CA GLN A 462 23.98 -17.52 -6.96
C GLN A 462 24.91 -18.66 -6.55
N THR A 463 26.06 -18.37 -5.92
CA THR A 463 27.09 -19.38 -5.62
C THR A 463 27.32 -19.59 -4.13
N GLU A 464 27.02 -18.62 -3.28
CA GLU A 464 27.41 -18.64 -1.87
C GLU A 464 26.24 -18.50 -0.90
N THR A 465 24.97 -18.35 -1.39
CA THR A 465 23.82 -18.13 -0.52
C THR A 465 22.65 -19.08 -0.80
N GLU A 466 21.71 -19.13 0.16
CA GLU A 466 20.44 -19.84 0.00
C GLU A 466 19.48 -19.14 -1.00
N GLY A 467 19.84 -17.98 -1.52
CA GLY A 467 19.15 -17.28 -2.60
C GLY A 467 19.43 -17.84 -4.00
N ALA A 468 20.35 -18.81 -4.13
CA ALA A 468 20.74 -19.40 -5.40
C ALA A 468 19.51 -20.01 -6.13
N GLY A 469 19.41 -19.75 -7.44
CA GLY A 469 18.33 -20.25 -8.29
C GLY A 469 17.01 -19.51 -8.20
N LYS A 470 16.90 -18.49 -7.35
CA LYS A 470 15.70 -17.61 -7.26
C LYS A 470 15.78 -16.44 -8.23
N PRO A 471 14.64 -15.80 -8.59
CA PRO A 471 14.63 -14.53 -9.30
C PRO A 471 15.43 -13.47 -8.53
N PHE A 472 16.14 -12.63 -9.27
CA PHE A 472 16.90 -11.50 -8.71
C PHE A 472 16.30 -10.19 -9.21
N LEU A 473 16.00 -9.25 -8.31
CA LEU A 473 15.37 -7.97 -8.64
C LEU A 473 16.17 -6.82 -8.02
N VAL A 474 16.49 -5.80 -8.81
CA VAL A 474 17.05 -4.55 -8.29
C VAL A 474 15.91 -3.64 -7.87
N THR A 475 15.74 -3.47 -6.56
CA THR A 475 14.60 -2.77 -5.95
C THR A 475 14.84 -1.30 -5.70
N GLU A 476 16.10 -0.87 -5.71
CA GLU A 476 16.47 0.55 -5.75
C GLU A 476 17.81 0.72 -6.46
N ILE A 477 17.81 1.64 -7.42
CA ILE A 477 19.01 2.14 -8.07
C ILE A 477 18.77 3.57 -8.53
N GLY A 478 19.74 4.49 -8.39
CA GLY A 478 19.49 5.87 -8.78
C GLY A 478 20.66 6.81 -8.48
N ALA A 479 20.47 8.06 -8.89
CA ALA A 479 21.40 9.15 -8.63
C ALA A 479 20.62 10.46 -8.41
N GLY A 480 21.20 11.39 -7.63
CA GLY A 480 20.57 12.67 -7.33
C GLY A 480 20.87 13.75 -8.37
N ALA A 481 19.87 14.60 -8.66
CA ALA A 481 20.03 15.85 -9.40
C ALA A 481 19.11 16.94 -8.85
N ILE A 482 19.61 18.15 -8.77
CA ILE A 482 18.81 19.34 -8.44
C ILE A 482 18.18 19.86 -9.74
N TYR A 483 16.85 19.96 -9.79
CA TYR A 483 16.14 20.49 -10.95
C TYR A 483 16.68 21.84 -11.40
N GLY A 484 17.01 21.97 -12.69
CA GLY A 484 17.57 23.16 -13.29
C GLY A 484 19.09 23.33 -13.09
N TYR A 485 19.76 22.50 -12.29
CA TYR A 485 21.21 22.57 -12.12
C TYR A 485 21.91 21.81 -13.24
N ARG A 486 22.52 22.58 -14.15
CA ARG A 486 23.23 22.10 -15.35
C ARG A 486 24.73 22.36 -15.20
N HIS A 487 25.56 21.39 -15.59
CA HIS A 487 27.01 21.54 -15.52
C HIS A 487 27.75 20.79 -16.64
N PRO A 488 28.60 21.47 -17.44
CA PRO A 488 29.26 20.86 -18.60
C PRO A 488 30.21 19.70 -18.25
N SER A 489 30.75 19.70 -17.02
CA SER A 489 31.60 18.60 -16.52
C SER A 489 30.81 17.47 -15.85
N LYS A 490 29.48 17.50 -15.94
CA LYS A 490 28.60 16.44 -15.40
C LYS A 490 28.93 16.06 -13.95
N VAL A 491 29.03 17.06 -13.08
CA VAL A 491 29.32 16.84 -11.65
C VAL A 491 28.12 16.29 -10.90
N LYS A 492 28.33 15.53 -9.81
CA LYS A 492 27.25 15.04 -8.94
C LYS A 492 26.28 16.19 -8.61
N TRP A 493 24.99 15.89 -8.56
CA TRP A 493 23.85 16.79 -8.42
C TRP A 493 23.44 17.56 -9.69
N SER A 494 24.23 17.53 -10.79
CA SER A 494 23.74 18.06 -12.06
C SER A 494 22.78 17.09 -12.76
N GLU A 495 21.86 17.61 -13.57
CA GLU A 495 20.93 16.78 -14.32
C GLU A 495 21.64 15.90 -15.35
N GLU A 496 22.76 16.36 -15.93
CA GLU A 496 23.59 15.57 -16.85
C GLU A 496 24.22 14.37 -16.13
N TYR A 497 24.66 14.55 -14.88
CA TYR A 497 25.22 13.44 -14.10
C TYR A 497 24.14 12.37 -13.84
N GLN A 498 22.94 12.80 -13.42
CA GLN A 498 21.84 11.87 -13.16
C GLN A 498 21.45 11.09 -14.42
N ALA A 499 21.35 11.79 -15.55
CA ALA A 499 21.01 11.18 -16.85
C ALA A 499 22.02 10.10 -17.27
N ASP A 500 23.32 10.41 -17.19
CA ASP A 500 24.39 9.46 -17.52
C ASP A 500 24.43 8.28 -16.54
N ALA A 501 24.26 8.55 -15.24
CA ALA A 501 24.27 7.50 -14.20
C ALA A 501 23.08 6.54 -14.39
N LEU A 502 21.87 7.06 -14.60
CA LEU A 502 20.69 6.24 -14.84
C LEU A 502 20.77 5.44 -16.13
N ALA A 503 21.37 6.02 -17.19
CA ALA A 503 21.58 5.28 -18.43
C ALA A 503 22.44 4.03 -18.19
N GLU A 504 23.64 4.20 -17.56
CA GLU A 504 24.54 3.09 -17.24
C GLU A 504 23.89 2.06 -16.31
N GLN A 505 23.14 2.54 -15.29
CA GLN A 505 22.45 1.69 -14.31
C GLN A 505 21.37 0.83 -14.97
N ILE A 506 20.50 1.44 -15.79
CA ILE A 506 19.41 0.73 -16.48
C ILE A 506 19.95 -0.27 -17.47
N GLU A 507 20.94 0.13 -18.31
CA GLU A 507 21.56 -0.74 -19.30
C GLU A 507 22.20 -1.97 -18.66
N ALA A 508 22.94 -1.78 -17.55
CA ALA A 508 23.59 -2.87 -16.84
C ALA A 508 22.58 -3.86 -16.24
N VAL A 509 21.54 -3.35 -15.54
CA VAL A 509 20.52 -4.21 -14.92
C VAL A 509 19.72 -5.00 -15.97
N LEU A 510 19.28 -4.34 -17.05
CA LEU A 510 18.51 -4.99 -18.10
C LEU A 510 19.35 -5.94 -18.98
N ALA A 511 20.68 -5.81 -18.97
CA ALA A 511 21.60 -6.73 -19.63
C ALA A 511 22.01 -7.93 -18.75
N GLN A 512 21.81 -7.87 -17.43
CA GLN A 512 22.18 -8.93 -16.50
C GLN A 512 21.27 -10.14 -16.68
N GLU A 513 21.83 -11.24 -17.18
CA GLU A 513 21.08 -12.50 -17.30
C GLU A 513 20.63 -13.00 -15.93
N GLY A 514 19.36 -13.38 -15.81
CA GLY A 514 18.75 -13.84 -14.55
C GLY A 514 18.27 -12.72 -13.62
N CYS A 515 18.41 -11.44 -14.04
CA CYS A 515 17.75 -10.33 -13.38
C CYS A 515 16.30 -10.20 -13.90
N SER A 516 15.35 -10.08 -12.97
CA SER A 516 13.91 -9.98 -13.28
C SER A 516 13.43 -8.54 -13.45
N GLY A 517 14.30 -7.55 -13.29
CA GLY A 517 13.99 -6.14 -13.54
C GLY A 517 14.57 -5.16 -12.55
N ILE A 518 14.03 -3.95 -12.60
CA ILE A 518 14.58 -2.75 -11.97
C ILE A 518 13.47 -1.86 -11.42
N TYR A 519 13.70 -1.29 -10.22
CA TYR A 519 13.00 -0.10 -9.72
C TYR A 519 13.98 1.05 -9.57
N ILE A 520 13.67 2.17 -10.20
CA ILE A 520 14.45 3.41 -10.10
C ILE A 520 14.06 4.14 -8.81
N TRP A 521 15.02 4.50 -8.00
CA TRP A 521 14.89 5.39 -6.86
C TRP A 521 15.21 6.81 -7.30
N GLN A 522 14.21 7.67 -7.52
CA GLN A 522 12.78 7.46 -7.35
C GLN A 522 11.99 8.20 -8.44
N PHE A 523 10.66 8.11 -8.43
CA PHE A 523 9.81 8.81 -9.40
C PHE A 523 9.93 10.33 -9.27
N CYS A 524 9.60 10.90 -8.10
CA CYS A 524 9.66 12.34 -7.86
C CYS A 524 10.50 12.70 -6.65
N ASP A 525 11.07 13.92 -6.63
CA ASP A 525 11.73 14.45 -5.45
C ASP A 525 10.74 14.52 -4.29
N GLY A 526 11.19 14.15 -3.08
CA GLY A 526 10.35 14.09 -1.89
C GLY A 526 10.96 14.83 -0.70
N ARG A 527 10.12 15.37 0.19
CA ARG A 527 10.55 16.04 1.41
C ARG A 527 11.12 15.01 2.39
N VAL A 528 12.17 15.40 3.13
CA VAL A 528 12.75 14.57 4.20
C VAL A 528 12.32 15.06 5.58
N CYS A 529 12.42 14.21 6.60
CA CYS A 529 12.25 14.59 8.00
C CYS A 529 13.31 15.59 8.46
N ASP A 530 13.02 16.33 9.52
CA ASP A 530 13.86 17.43 10.01
C ASP A 530 15.30 17.01 10.37
N GLY A 531 15.50 15.79 10.91
CA GLY A 531 16.84 15.25 11.22
C GLY A 531 17.70 14.95 9.99
N TRP A 532 17.13 15.00 8.79
CA TRP A 532 17.83 14.80 7.52
C TRP A 532 18.10 16.08 6.75
N PHE A 533 17.62 17.24 7.20
CA PHE A 533 17.77 18.51 6.49
C PHE A 533 19.20 18.86 6.13
N GLU A 534 20.14 18.64 7.04
CA GLU A 534 21.58 18.91 6.80
C GLU A 534 22.21 17.94 5.79
N LYS A 535 21.61 16.75 5.63
CA LYS A 535 22.14 15.68 4.76
C LYS A 535 21.58 15.74 3.33
N ARG A 536 20.55 16.54 3.08
CA ARG A 536 19.83 16.59 1.81
C ARG A 536 19.72 18.02 1.28
N PRO A 537 20.25 18.31 0.07
CA PRO A 537 20.09 19.63 -0.57
C PRO A 537 18.61 20.02 -0.66
N ARG A 538 18.28 21.27 -0.34
CA ARG A 538 16.92 21.81 -0.36
C ARG A 538 15.96 21.12 0.62
N THR A 539 16.43 20.37 1.61
CA THR A 539 15.62 19.51 2.51
C THR A 539 14.79 18.46 1.76
N MET A 540 15.28 18.02 0.59
CA MET A 540 14.60 17.10 -0.31
C MET A 540 15.50 15.92 -0.67
N ASN A 541 14.93 14.74 -0.81
CA ASN A 541 15.57 13.63 -1.50
C ASN A 541 15.45 13.90 -3.02
N ASN A 542 16.53 14.40 -3.61
CA ASN A 542 16.56 14.88 -4.99
C ASN A 542 16.91 13.77 -6.02
N LYS A 543 16.52 12.51 -5.77
CA LYS A 543 16.77 11.42 -6.71
C LYS A 543 15.60 11.16 -7.68
N GLY A 544 14.54 11.97 -7.65
CA GLY A 544 13.45 11.87 -8.60
C GLY A 544 13.90 12.08 -10.05
N VAL A 545 13.25 11.38 -10.98
CA VAL A 545 13.36 11.68 -12.43
C VAL A 545 12.51 12.89 -12.81
N VAL A 546 11.57 13.24 -11.97
CA VAL A 546 10.86 14.53 -11.95
C VAL A 546 11.12 15.22 -10.62
N ASP A 547 10.96 16.53 -10.56
CA ASP A 547 11.04 17.25 -9.31
C ASP A 547 9.76 17.09 -8.46
N GLU A 548 9.69 17.74 -7.29
CA GLU A 548 8.57 17.70 -6.37
C GLU A 548 7.24 18.22 -6.97
N TYR A 549 7.31 19.04 -8.02
CA TYR A 549 6.16 19.54 -8.79
C TYR A 549 5.88 18.74 -10.06
N ARG A 550 6.51 17.57 -10.23
CA ARG A 550 6.39 16.67 -11.39
C ARG A 550 6.94 17.26 -12.69
N ARG A 551 7.86 18.24 -12.60
CA ARG A 551 8.56 18.75 -13.77
C ARG A 551 9.68 17.80 -14.18
N PRO A 552 9.74 17.34 -15.44
CA PRO A 552 10.76 16.40 -15.89
C PRO A 552 12.18 16.98 -15.77
N LYS A 553 13.11 16.19 -15.23
CA LYS A 553 14.55 16.44 -15.30
C LYS A 553 15.10 15.86 -16.60
N LEU A 554 16.37 16.15 -16.94
CA LEU A 554 17.01 15.62 -18.15
C LEU A 554 16.99 14.08 -18.21
N SER A 555 17.06 13.42 -17.07
CA SER A 555 17.00 11.96 -16.96
C SER A 555 15.66 11.36 -17.39
N TYR A 556 14.57 12.12 -17.40
CA TYR A 556 13.23 11.65 -17.79
C TYR A 556 13.24 11.06 -19.20
N GLU A 557 13.73 11.80 -20.19
CA GLU A 557 13.78 11.33 -21.57
C GLU A 557 14.73 10.14 -21.77
N VAL A 558 15.84 10.12 -21.03
CA VAL A 558 16.80 8.99 -21.07
C VAL A 558 16.14 7.69 -20.56
N VAL A 559 15.46 7.77 -19.41
CA VAL A 559 14.74 6.61 -18.84
C VAL A 559 13.62 6.15 -19.79
N LYS A 560 12.85 7.10 -20.33
CA LYS A 560 11.76 6.82 -21.27
C LYS A 560 12.27 6.08 -22.52
N GLU A 561 13.37 6.52 -23.11
CA GLU A 561 13.97 5.85 -24.25
C GLU A 561 14.40 4.42 -23.92
N LEU A 562 15.09 4.22 -22.79
CA LEU A 562 15.61 2.90 -22.41
C LEU A 562 14.49 1.93 -22.01
N PHE A 563 13.45 2.38 -21.32
CA PHE A 563 12.34 1.51 -20.91
C PHE A 563 11.43 1.12 -22.09
N ARG A 564 11.25 2.00 -23.08
CA ARG A 564 10.41 1.74 -24.25
C ARG A 564 11.09 0.87 -25.32
N ASN A 565 12.40 0.90 -25.40
CA ASN A 565 13.16 0.14 -26.42
C ASN A 565 13.51 -1.29 -25.99
N ARG A 566 13.10 -1.70 -24.80
CA ARG A 566 13.36 -3.04 -24.24
C ARG A 566 12.08 -3.64 -23.56
#